data_35977f48e10ad3b0a8a8383e6540f805
#
_entry.id   35977f48e10ad3b0a8a8383e6540f805
#
_cell.length_a   1.000
_cell.length_b   1.000
_cell.length_c   1.000
_cell.angle_alpha   90.00
_cell.angle_beta   90.00
_cell.angle_gamma   90.00
#
_symmetry.space_group_name_H-M   'P 1'
#
loop_
_entity.id
_entity.type
_entity.pdbx_description
1 polymer ?
#
loop_
_entity_poly.entity_id
_entity_poly.type
_entity_poly.pdbx_seq_one_letter_code
_entity_poly.pdbx_strand_id
1 'polypeptide(L)'
;MLTKLLRCVQLFVTLWAIAFLSDQCKEIEENNRMGNIRDLFKKIRDTKGIFHAKMGTMKDRNDTDLKEAEDIKKRWQEYTKELYEKDLHDPDNHSGVLTHLEPDILECKVKWALGSITISKASGGDGIPVELFQILKDDAVKVLYTVCQHIWKTQQWPQDWKRSIFIPIPKKGNAKECSDYRTIPLISHASKVMLKILQDRLNICEPRTSRCSN
;
A
#
# COMPACT_ATOMS: atom_id res chain seq x y z
N MET A 1 18.45 -15.94 3.36
CA MET A 1 17.97 -15.52 4.68
C MET A 1 16.63 -14.75 4.57
N LEU A 2 16.55 -13.77 3.70
CA LEU A 2 15.37 -12.93 3.45
C LEU A 2 14.11 -13.75 3.06
N THR A 3 14.29 -14.76 2.19
CA THR A 3 13.20 -15.64 1.73
C THR A 3 12.58 -16.49 2.85
N LYS A 4 13.37 -16.89 3.85
CA LYS A 4 12.85 -17.60 5.02
C LYS A 4 12.06 -16.67 5.93
N LEU A 5 12.53 -15.43 6.11
CA LEU A 5 11.83 -14.40 6.90
C LEU A 5 10.49 -14.02 6.25
N LEU A 6 10.49 -13.81 4.93
CA LEU A 6 9.26 -13.53 4.18
C LEU A 6 8.26 -14.71 4.24
N ARG A 7 8.73 -15.95 4.18
CA ARG A 7 7.88 -17.14 4.40
C ARG A 7 7.28 -17.20 5.80
N CYS A 8 8.05 -16.86 6.84
CA CYS A 8 7.52 -16.79 8.20
C CYS A 8 6.43 -15.72 8.34
N VAL A 9 6.64 -14.54 7.76
CA VAL A 9 5.63 -13.47 7.73
C VAL A 9 4.39 -13.94 6.97
N GLN A 10 4.58 -14.60 5.81
CA GLN A 10 3.47 -15.13 5.01
C GLN A 10 2.66 -16.20 5.77
N LEU A 11 3.33 -17.14 6.46
CA LEU A 11 2.67 -18.13 7.29
C LEU A 11 1.89 -17.50 8.44
N PHE A 12 2.46 -16.46 9.07
CA PHE A 12 1.79 -15.76 10.16
C PHE A 12 0.56 -15.00 9.67
N VAL A 13 0.64 -14.34 8.51
CA VAL A 13 -0.49 -13.67 7.85
C VAL A 13 -1.59 -14.68 7.54
N THR A 14 -1.22 -15.86 7.05
CA THR A 14 -2.19 -16.93 6.72
C THR A 14 -2.89 -17.44 7.99
N LEU A 15 -2.15 -17.69 9.06
CA LEU A 15 -2.72 -18.13 10.34
C LEU A 15 -3.63 -17.05 10.96
N TRP A 16 -3.22 -15.79 10.90
CA TRP A 16 -4.05 -14.67 11.37
C TRP A 16 -5.33 -14.54 10.55
N ALA A 17 -5.25 -14.64 9.21
CA ALA A 17 -6.42 -14.59 8.34
C ALA A 17 -7.40 -15.74 8.64
N ILE A 18 -6.89 -16.93 8.91
CA ILE A 18 -7.71 -18.09 9.31
C ILE A 18 -8.39 -17.82 10.67
N ALA A 19 -7.65 -17.31 11.65
CA ALA A 19 -8.21 -16.99 12.97
C ALA A 19 -9.28 -15.88 12.85
N PHE A 20 -9.00 -14.83 12.11
CA PHE A 20 -9.96 -13.74 11.86
C PHE A 20 -11.23 -14.25 11.18
N LEU A 21 -11.12 -15.06 10.12
CA LEU A 21 -12.27 -15.64 9.43
C LEU A 21 -13.05 -16.59 10.34
N SER A 22 -12.37 -17.36 11.19
CA SER A 22 -13.01 -18.21 12.17
C SER A 22 -13.87 -17.41 13.16
N ASP A 23 -13.37 -16.28 13.65
CA ASP A 23 -14.14 -15.43 14.56
C ASP A 23 -15.31 -14.74 13.85
N GLN A 24 -15.15 -14.34 12.58
CA GLN A 24 -16.26 -13.83 11.77
C GLN A 24 -17.35 -14.89 11.58
N CYS A 25 -16.96 -16.14 11.32
CA CYS A 25 -17.91 -17.25 11.19
C CYS A 25 -18.68 -17.50 12.49
N LYS A 26 -18.01 -17.50 13.64
CA LYS A 26 -18.67 -17.65 14.95
C LYS A 26 -19.70 -16.54 15.20
N GLU A 27 -19.35 -15.29 14.89
CA GLU A 27 -20.27 -14.15 15.06
C GLU A 27 -21.47 -14.26 14.11
N ILE A 28 -21.28 -14.74 12.88
CA ILE A 28 -22.36 -15.03 11.92
C ILE A 28 -23.27 -16.15 12.45
N GLU A 29 -22.70 -17.23 13.00
CA GLU A 29 -23.46 -18.33 13.59
C GLU A 29 -24.25 -17.87 14.82
N GLU A 30 -23.70 -17.01 15.64
CA GLU A 30 -24.38 -16.48 16.82
C GLU A 30 -25.55 -15.57 16.44
N ASN A 31 -25.37 -14.66 15.47
CA ASN A 31 -26.46 -13.84 14.92
C ASN A 31 -27.58 -14.68 14.29
N ASN A 32 -27.22 -15.77 13.62
CA ASN A 32 -28.21 -16.72 13.07
C ASN A 32 -28.99 -17.44 14.19
N ARG A 33 -28.28 -17.87 15.25
CA ARG A 33 -28.86 -18.56 16.40
C ARG A 33 -29.80 -17.66 17.19
N MET A 34 -29.46 -16.38 17.30
CA MET A 34 -30.26 -15.34 17.98
C MET A 34 -31.42 -14.82 17.12
N GLY A 35 -31.56 -15.24 15.87
CA GLY A 35 -32.61 -14.77 14.95
C GLY A 35 -32.40 -13.33 14.46
N ASN A 36 -31.21 -12.76 14.63
CA ASN A 36 -30.84 -11.41 14.20
C ASN A 36 -30.55 -11.36 12.70
N ILE A 37 -31.56 -11.60 11.89
CA ILE A 37 -31.45 -11.73 10.45
C ILE A 37 -30.81 -10.49 9.78
N ARG A 38 -31.10 -9.29 10.28
CA ARG A 38 -30.57 -8.04 9.75
C ARG A 38 -29.04 -7.95 9.94
N ASP A 39 -28.56 -8.24 11.14
CA ASP A 39 -27.14 -8.17 11.47
C ASP A 39 -26.38 -9.32 10.85
N LEU A 40 -27.00 -10.50 10.73
CA LEU A 40 -26.49 -11.65 9.98
C LEU A 40 -26.19 -11.26 8.51
N PHE A 41 -27.16 -10.72 7.78
CA PHE A 41 -26.95 -10.34 6.38
C PHE A 41 -26.01 -9.14 6.22
N LYS A 42 -25.98 -8.21 7.17
CA LYS A 42 -25.01 -7.13 7.21
C LYS A 42 -23.60 -7.70 7.32
N LYS A 43 -23.37 -8.57 8.29
CA LYS A 43 -22.07 -9.19 8.53
C LYS A 43 -21.59 -10.03 7.33
N ILE A 44 -22.47 -10.81 6.72
CA ILE A 44 -22.18 -11.58 5.51
C ILE A 44 -21.74 -10.66 4.35
N ARG A 45 -22.40 -9.51 4.16
CA ARG A 45 -22.01 -8.54 3.13
C ARG A 45 -20.66 -7.92 3.42
N ASP A 46 -20.41 -7.54 4.67
CA ASP A 46 -19.15 -6.93 5.09
C ASP A 46 -17.99 -7.93 4.93
N THR A 47 -18.21 -9.20 5.25
CA THR A 47 -17.21 -10.27 5.10
C THR A 47 -16.96 -10.66 3.63
N LYS A 48 -18.01 -10.67 2.80
CA LYS A 48 -17.86 -10.96 1.36
C LYS A 48 -17.10 -9.89 0.59
N GLY A 49 -17.00 -8.67 1.15
CA GLY A 49 -16.20 -7.60 0.57
C GLY A 49 -16.52 -7.28 -0.90
N ILE A 50 -17.75 -7.55 -1.35
CA ILE A 50 -18.13 -7.36 -2.75
C ILE A 50 -18.38 -5.86 -2.98
N PHE A 51 -17.30 -5.12 -3.09
CA PHE A 51 -17.35 -3.83 -3.74
C PHE A 51 -17.36 -4.08 -5.25
N HIS A 52 -18.53 -4.20 -5.82
CA HIS A 52 -18.69 -4.06 -7.26
C HIS A 52 -18.59 -2.57 -7.58
N ALA A 53 -17.38 -2.12 -7.88
CA ALA A 53 -17.23 -0.87 -8.60
C ALA A 53 -18.08 -1.02 -9.88
N LYS A 54 -19.15 -0.23 -10.02
CA LYS A 54 -19.79 -0.06 -11.32
C LYS A 54 -18.76 0.64 -12.20
N MET A 55 -17.95 -0.14 -12.90
CA MET A 55 -17.09 0.39 -13.94
C MET A 55 -18.03 0.87 -15.03
N GLY A 56 -18.17 2.19 -15.14
CA GLY A 56 -18.78 2.81 -16.30
C GLY A 56 -17.96 2.47 -17.55
N THR A 57 -18.54 2.65 -18.73
CA THR A 57 -17.80 2.57 -20.00
C THR A 57 -16.66 3.58 -19.95
N MET A 58 -15.45 3.12 -20.24
CA MET A 58 -14.26 3.96 -20.35
C MET A 58 -13.95 4.23 -21.84
N LYS A 59 -13.45 5.41 -22.14
CA LYS A 59 -13.05 5.77 -23.50
C LYS A 59 -11.58 5.44 -23.76
N ASP A 60 -11.32 4.94 -24.95
CA ASP A 60 -9.97 4.80 -25.50
C ASP A 60 -9.44 6.16 -26.01
N ARG A 61 -8.18 6.20 -26.47
CA ARG A 61 -7.55 7.38 -27.10
C ARG A 61 -8.30 7.89 -28.33
N ASN A 62 -9.02 7.00 -29.01
CA ASN A 62 -9.80 7.28 -30.22
C ASN A 62 -11.27 7.62 -29.91
N ASP A 63 -11.60 7.96 -28.65
CA ASP A 63 -12.95 8.28 -28.18
C ASP A 63 -13.95 7.10 -28.28
N THR A 64 -13.44 5.86 -28.44
CA THR A 64 -14.24 4.64 -28.52
C THR A 64 -14.54 4.08 -27.14
N ASP A 65 -15.79 3.71 -26.87
CA ASP A 65 -16.22 3.15 -25.60
C ASP A 65 -15.68 1.73 -25.42
N LEU A 66 -14.82 1.54 -24.39
CA LEU A 66 -14.31 0.25 -23.96
C LEU A 66 -15.31 -0.39 -22.99
N LYS A 67 -15.68 -1.65 -23.25
CA LYS A 67 -16.63 -2.44 -22.45
C LYS A 67 -15.97 -3.63 -21.77
N GLU A 68 -14.93 -4.18 -22.40
CA GLU A 68 -14.22 -5.36 -21.90
C GLU A 68 -13.25 -4.98 -20.77
N ALA A 69 -13.24 -5.77 -19.69
CA ALA A 69 -12.41 -5.50 -18.52
C ALA A 69 -10.91 -5.49 -18.85
N GLU A 70 -10.46 -6.37 -19.75
CA GLU A 70 -9.06 -6.45 -20.17
C GLU A 70 -8.63 -5.24 -20.99
N ASP A 71 -9.49 -4.70 -21.87
CA ASP A 71 -9.19 -3.49 -22.64
C ASP A 71 -9.12 -2.27 -21.72
N ILE A 72 -10.03 -2.17 -20.75
CA ILE A 72 -10.00 -1.11 -19.74
C ILE A 72 -8.71 -1.20 -18.92
N LYS A 73 -8.30 -2.41 -18.49
CA LYS A 73 -7.06 -2.63 -17.75
C LYS A 73 -5.84 -2.25 -18.59
N LYS A 74 -5.80 -2.64 -19.85
CA LYS A 74 -4.72 -2.26 -20.78
C LYS A 74 -4.63 -0.75 -20.94
N ARG A 75 -5.77 -0.07 -21.10
CA ARG A 75 -5.82 1.40 -21.20
C ARG A 75 -5.28 2.07 -19.94
N TRP A 76 -5.58 1.53 -18.74
CA TRP A 76 -5.01 2.00 -17.49
C TRP A 76 -3.51 1.79 -17.42
N GLN A 77 -3.00 0.66 -17.88
CA GLN A 77 -1.55 0.39 -17.91
C GLN A 77 -0.82 1.38 -18.81
N GLU A 78 -1.36 1.67 -19.99
CA GLU A 78 -0.80 2.65 -20.92
C GLU A 78 -0.80 4.06 -20.30
N TYR A 79 -1.92 4.48 -19.72
CA TYR A 79 -2.04 5.80 -19.11
C TYR A 79 -1.09 5.99 -17.91
N THR A 80 -1.02 5.02 -17.02
CA THR A 80 -0.12 5.08 -15.86
C THR A 80 1.34 5.08 -16.29
N LYS A 81 1.70 4.30 -17.30
CA LYS A 81 3.04 4.28 -17.86
C LYS A 81 3.43 5.67 -18.38
N GLU A 82 2.61 6.27 -19.21
CA GLU A 82 2.85 7.61 -19.76
C GLU A 82 2.94 8.69 -18.69
N LEU A 83 2.07 8.60 -17.65
CA LEU A 83 2.06 9.57 -16.56
C LEU A 83 3.38 9.58 -15.78
N TYR A 84 3.95 8.40 -15.52
CA TYR A 84 5.17 8.27 -14.72
C TYR A 84 6.45 8.29 -15.55
N GLU A 85 6.42 7.95 -16.85
CA GLU A 85 7.60 8.07 -17.73
C GLU A 85 8.01 9.54 -17.94
N LYS A 86 7.07 10.47 -17.91
CA LYS A 86 7.37 11.91 -18.02
C LYS A 86 8.22 12.42 -16.85
N ASP A 87 7.99 11.88 -15.65
CA ASP A 87 8.73 12.30 -14.46
C ASP A 87 10.15 11.70 -14.40
N LEU A 88 10.44 10.64 -15.21
CA LEU A 88 11.75 10.02 -15.25
C LEU A 88 12.75 10.74 -16.17
N HIS A 89 12.29 11.67 -16.98
CA HIS A 89 13.12 12.45 -17.91
C HIS A 89 13.54 13.81 -17.39
N ASP A 90 13.46 14.04 -16.08
CA ASP A 90 14.02 15.24 -15.47
C ASP A 90 15.56 15.17 -15.54
N PRO A 91 16.24 16.07 -16.31
CA PRO A 91 17.70 16.04 -16.46
C PRO A 91 18.44 16.40 -15.17
N ASP A 92 17.76 16.92 -14.16
CA ASP A 92 18.29 17.19 -12.82
C ASP A 92 18.29 15.96 -11.90
N ASN A 93 18.11 14.78 -12.46
CA ASN A 93 18.27 13.54 -11.72
C ASN A 93 19.71 13.41 -11.24
N HIS A 94 19.99 14.09 -10.13
CA HIS A 94 21.25 14.00 -9.43
C HIS A 94 21.50 12.52 -9.12
N SER A 95 22.42 11.94 -9.87
CA SER A 95 23.16 10.75 -9.44
C SER A 95 23.89 11.11 -8.15
N GLY A 96 23.13 11.33 -7.09
CA GLY A 96 23.65 11.50 -5.75
C GLY A 96 24.31 10.19 -5.39
N VAL A 97 25.63 10.16 -5.53
CA VAL A 97 26.45 9.15 -4.90
C VAL A 97 26.10 9.23 -3.42
N LEU A 98 25.26 8.29 -2.96
CA LEU A 98 25.03 8.07 -1.54
C LEU A 98 26.39 7.76 -0.95
N THR A 99 27.00 8.77 -0.36
CA THR A 99 28.29 8.63 0.26
C THR A 99 28.16 7.64 1.40
N HIS A 100 29.12 6.74 1.52
CA HIS A 100 29.26 5.69 2.54
C HIS A 100 29.21 6.20 4.01
N LEU A 101 28.89 7.46 4.22
CA LEU A 101 28.92 8.19 5.49
C LEU A 101 27.55 8.33 6.17
N GLU A 102 26.46 7.84 5.56
CA GLU A 102 25.16 7.94 6.23
C GLU A 102 25.01 6.86 7.31
N PRO A 103 24.57 7.25 8.51
CA PRO A 103 24.44 6.32 9.64
C PRO A 103 23.44 5.21 9.35
N ASP A 104 23.69 4.04 9.94
CA ASP A 104 22.77 2.89 9.87
C ASP A 104 21.35 3.26 10.33
N ILE A 105 20.37 2.52 9.83
CA ILE A 105 19.00 2.65 10.30
C ILE A 105 18.94 2.15 11.74
N LEU A 106 18.34 2.93 12.64
CA LEU A 106 18.16 2.57 14.04
C LEU A 106 16.79 1.91 14.28
N GLU A 107 16.72 0.95 15.20
CA GLU A 107 15.47 0.28 15.56
C GLU A 107 14.40 1.26 16.07
N CYS A 108 14.80 2.28 16.85
CA CYS A 108 13.90 3.33 17.33
C CYS A 108 13.25 4.12 16.17
N LYS A 109 13.95 4.32 15.06
CA LYS A 109 13.40 4.98 13.86
C LYS A 109 12.36 4.09 13.16
N VAL A 110 12.58 2.78 13.13
CA VAL A 110 11.59 1.81 12.62
C VAL A 110 10.34 1.80 13.50
N LYS A 111 10.51 1.78 14.82
CA LYS A 111 9.41 1.84 15.79
C LYS A 111 8.61 3.15 15.64
N TRP A 112 9.27 4.28 15.51
CA TRP A 112 8.65 5.58 15.26
C TRP A 112 7.89 5.61 13.93
N ALA A 113 8.52 5.15 12.84
CA ALA A 113 7.90 5.13 11.52
C ALA A 113 6.66 4.23 11.49
N LEU A 114 6.73 3.04 12.10
CA LEU A 114 5.61 2.13 12.23
C LEU A 114 4.45 2.75 13.03
N GLY A 115 4.75 3.40 14.15
CA GLY A 115 3.76 4.10 14.98
C GLY A 115 3.09 5.29 14.27
N SER A 116 3.73 5.85 13.23
CA SER A 116 3.18 6.96 12.44
C SER A 116 2.19 6.51 11.35
N ILE A 117 2.10 5.21 11.07
CA ILE A 117 1.17 4.69 10.06
C ILE A 117 -0.23 4.59 10.68
N THR A 118 -1.19 5.25 10.04
CA THR A 118 -2.59 5.23 10.49
C THR A 118 -3.24 3.87 10.22
N ILE A 119 -4.05 3.42 11.17
CA ILE A 119 -4.88 2.20 11.08
C ILE A 119 -6.04 2.38 10.09
N SER A 120 -6.72 1.27 9.79
CA SER A 120 -7.89 1.25 8.89
C SER A 120 -7.60 1.76 7.47
N LYS A 121 -6.36 1.55 7.01
CA LYS A 121 -5.94 1.82 5.63
C LYS A 121 -5.86 0.52 4.83
N ALA A 122 -6.24 0.60 3.56
CA ALA A 122 -6.12 -0.53 2.65
C ALA A 122 -4.66 -1.03 2.57
N SER A 123 -4.50 -2.34 2.60
CA SER A 123 -3.21 -3.01 2.40
C SER A 123 -2.69 -2.83 0.98
N GLY A 124 -1.39 -2.97 0.80
CA GLY A 124 -0.77 -3.03 -0.52
C GLY A 124 -0.96 -4.39 -1.20
N GLY A 125 -0.16 -4.66 -2.23
CA GLY A 125 -0.20 -5.90 -2.99
C GLY A 125 0.16 -7.16 -2.20
N ASP A 126 0.76 -7.00 -1.02
CA ASP A 126 1.08 -8.07 -0.08
C ASP A 126 -0.12 -8.51 0.77
N GLY A 127 -1.22 -7.76 0.75
CA GLY A 127 -2.43 -8.04 1.53
C GLY A 127 -2.24 -7.91 3.05
N ILE A 128 -1.11 -7.37 3.55
CA ILE A 128 -0.80 -7.27 4.97
C ILE A 128 -1.42 -5.99 5.55
N PRO A 129 -2.43 -6.10 6.43
CA PRO A 129 -3.02 -4.93 7.08
C PRO A 129 -2.08 -4.35 8.13
N VAL A 130 -2.17 -3.04 8.36
CA VAL A 130 -1.32 -2.35 9.36
C VAL A 130 -1.60 -2.84 10.79
N GLU A 131 -2.81 -3.27 11.07
CA GLU A 131 -3.26 -3.81 12.36
C GLU A 131 -2.43 -5.03 12.78
N LEU A 132 -1.96 -5.84 11.82
CA LEU A 132 -1.09 -6.97 12.10
C LEU A 132 0.21 -6.55 12.76
N PHE A 133 0.82 -5.45 12.28
CA PHE A 133 2.05 -4.93 12.89
C PHE A 133 1.82 -4.42 14.31
N GLN A 134 0.61 -3.91 14.60
CA GLN A 134 0.25 -3.47 15.95
C GLN A 134 0.05 -4.65 16.93
N ILE A 135 -0.48 -5.78 16.43
CA ILE A 135 -0.63 -7.01 17.22
C ILE A 135 0.75 -7.60 17.55
N LEU A 136 1.65 -7.63 16.58
CA LEU A 136 3.00 -8.18 16.72
C LEU A 136 3.96 -7.27 17.51
N LYS A 137 3.61 -6.00 17.69
CA LYS A 137 4.39 -5.01 18.49
C LYS A 137 5.91 -5.07 18.22
N ASP A 138 6.68 -5.41 19.26
CA ASP A 138 8.14 -5.40 19.19
C ASP A 138 8.72 -6.47 18.23
N ASP A 139 8.03 -7.58 18.02
CA ASP A 139 8.46 -8.59 17.05
C ASP A 139 8.33 -8.08 15.61
N ALA A 140 7.26 -7.33 15.29
CA ALA A 140 7.14 -6.66 14.01
C ALA A 140 8.27 -5.63 13.79
N VAL A 141 8.61 -4.87 14.83
CA VAL A 141 9.72 -3.90 14.79
C VAL A 141 11.04 -4.59 14.48
N LYS A 142 11.36 -5.70 15.15
CA LYS A 142 12.62 -6.46 14.91
C LYS A 142 12.71 -6.98 13.47
N VAL A 143 11.61 -7.55 12.96
CA VAL A 143 11.56 -8.05 11.59
C VAL A 143 11.74 -6.92 10.58
N LEU A 144 10.97 -5.83 10.72
CA LEU A 144 11.08 -4.66 9.85
C LEU A 144 12.45 -4.01 9.93
N TYR A 145 13.04 -3.92 11.12
CA TYR A 145 14.40 -3.42 11.32
C TYR A 145 15.42 -4.22 10.52
N THR A 146 15.36 -5.56 10.62
CA THR A 146 16.25 -6.45 9.86
C THR A 146 16.11 -6.25 8.35
N VAL A 147 14.88 -6.11 7.85
CA VAL A 147 14.61 -5.86 6.44
C VAL A 147 15.11 -4.48 6.01
N CYS A 148 14.81 -3.44 6.78
CA CYS A 148 15.26 -2.07 6.49
C CYS A 148 16.78 -1.96 6.49
N GLN A 149 17.47 -2.57 7.45
CA GLN A 149 18.93 -2.66 7.51
C GLN A 149 19.51 -3.36 6.27
N HIS A 150 18.87 -4.46 5.85
CA HIS A 150 19.33 -5.17 4.66
C HIS A 150 19.19 -4.32 3.40
N ILE A 151 18.02 -3.66 3.23
CA ILE A 151 17.79 -2.74 2.10
C ILE A 151 18.81 -1.61 2.13
N TRP A 152 19.07 -1.03 3.30
CA TRP A 152 20.02 0.07 3.46
C TRP A 152 21.44 -0.32 3.04
N LYS A 153 21.91 -1.49 3.47
CA LYS A 153 23.25 -1.99 3.17
C LYS A 153 23.43 -2.49 1.74
N THR A 154 22.41 -3.12 1.18
CA THR A 154 22.51 -3.75 -0.14
C THR A 154 21.93 -2.91 -1.28
N GLN A 155 21.19 -1.86 -0.96
CA GLN A 155 20.41 -1.05 -1.91
C GLN A 155 19.41 -1.88 -2.73
N GLN A 156 19.10 -3.10 -2.27
CA GLN A 156 18.17 -4.01 -2.94
C GLN A 156 16.82 -4.04 -2.25
N TRP A 157 15.80 -3.54 -2.95
CA TRP A 157 14.42 -3.58 -2.48
C TRP A 157 13.77 -4.92 -2.81
N PRO A 158 12.94 -5.48 -1.90
CA PRO A 158 12.10 -6.63 -2.22
C PRO A 158 11.20 -6.35 -3.42
N GLN A 159 10.99 -7.33 -4.29
CA GLN A 159 10.21 -7.16 -5.51
C GLN A 159 8.75 -6.74 -5.21
N ASP A 160 8.17 -7.28 -4.14
CA ASP A 160 6.81 -6.95 -3.72
C ASP A 160 6.68 -5.50 -3.22
N TRP A 161 7.78 -4.91 -2.70
CA TRP A 161 7.79 -3.50 -2.28
C TRP A 161 7.92 -2.52 -3.44
N LYS A 162 8.38 -2.99 -4.59
CA LYS A 162 8.47 -2.21 -5.84
C LYS A 162 7.14 -2.15 -6.60
N ARG A 163 6.15 -2.94 -6.18
CA ARG A 163 4.84 -3.02 -6.84
C ARG A 163 3.82 -2.18 -6.11
N SER A 164 3.03 -1.44 -6.87
CA SER A 164 1.89 -0.67 -6.36
C SER A 164 0.62 -1.15 -7.04
N ILE A 165 -0.47 -1.19 -6.28
CA ILE A 165 -1.80 -1.37 -6.85
C ILE A 165 -2.41 0.02 -7.01
N PHE A 166 -2.76 0.40 -8.25
CA PHE A 166 -3.41 1.68 -8.52
C PHE A 166 -4.92 1.53 -8.46
N ILE A 167 -5.57 2.33 -7.60
CA ILE A 167 -7.02 2.41 -7.52
C ILE A 167 -7.47 3.71 -8.16
N PRO A 168 -8.20 3.65 -9.28
CA PRO A 168 -8.78 4.83 -9.90
C PRO A 168 -10.03 5.28 -9.14
N ILE A 169 -10.06 6.55 -8.70
CA ILE A 169 -11.22 7.18 -8.05
C ILE A 169 -11.73 8.28 -8.98
N PRO A 170 -13.00 8.25 -9.40
CA PRO A 170 -13.55 9.26 -10.28
C PRO A 170 -13.58 10.63 -9.57
N LYS A 171 -13.14 11.68 -10.26
CA LYS A 171 -13.22 13.07 -9.79
C LYS A 171 -14.65 13.60 -9.82
N LYS A 172 -15.46 13.11 -10.78
CA LYS A 172 -16.87 13.49 -10.99
C LYS A 172 -17.70 12.27 -11.35
N GLY A 173 -19.02 12.36 -11.17
CA GLY A 173 -19.93 11.21 -11.34
C GLY A 173 -20.04 10.62 -12.74
N ASN A 174 -19.54 11.28 -13.79
CA ASN A 174 -19.59 10.84 -15.18
C ASN A 174 -18.19 10.74 -15.82
N ALA A 175 -17.26 10.15 -15.07
CA ALA A 175 -15.89 9.96 -15.52
C ALA A 175 -15.83 8.88 -16.60
N LYS A 176 -15.31 9.23 -17.79
CA LYS A 176 -15.16 8.32 -18.95
C LYS A 176 -13.71 8.18 -19.39
N GLU A 177 -12.86 9.15 -19.11
CA GLU A 177 -11.45 9.14 -19.48
C GLU A 177 -10.57 8.85 -18.27
N CYS A 178 -9.36 8.30 -18.48
CA CYS A 178 -8.39 8.08 -17.40
C CYS A 178 -8.04 9.40 -16.68
N SER A 179 -8.00 10.51 -17.40
CA SER A 179 -7.76 11.86 -16.88
C SER A 179 -8.82 12.34 -15.88
N ASP A 180 -10.04 11.80 -15.95
CA ASP A 180 -11.15 12.11 -15.04
C ASP A 180 -11.02 11.43 -13.69
N TYR A 181 -10.02 10.59 -13.50
CA TYR A 181 -9.79 9.87 -12.27
C TYR A 181 -8.55 10.38 -11.52
N ARG A 182 -8.56 10.20 -10.23
CA ARG A 182 -7.37 10.27 -9.37
C ARG A 182 -6.90 8.85 -9.12
N THR A 183 -5.66 8.55 -9.40
CA THR A 183 -5.07 7.25 -9.05
C THR A 183 -4.48 7.30 -7.65
N ILE A 184 -4.89 6.37 -6.80
CA ILE A 184 -4.30 6.19 -5.47
C ILE A 184 -3.42 4.95 -5.50
N PRO A 185 -2.08 5.09 -5.34
CA PRO A 185 -1.19 3.95 -5.24
C PRO A 185 -1.29 3.31 -3.85
N LEU A 186 -1.61 2.03 -3.81
CA LEU A 186 -1.50 1.21 -2.61
C LEU A 186 -0.18 0.47 -2.62
N ILE A 187 0.69 0.83 -1.70
CA ILE A 187 1.98 0.16 -1.45
C ILE A 187 1.92 -0.57 -0.12
N SER A 188 2.78 -1.57 0.07
CA SER A 188 2.85 -2.33 1.32
C SER A 188 3.09 -1.42 2.53
N HIS A 189 2.50 -1.75 3.67
CA HIS A 189 2.73 -0.98 4.90
C HIS A 189 4.18 -1.09 5.37
N ALA A 190 4.82 -2.22 5.15
CA ALA A 190 6.25 -2.41 5.43
C ALA A 190 7.13 -1.48 4.56
N SER A 191 6.80 -1.34 3.26
CA SER A 191 7.47 -0.37 2.37
C SER A 191 7.27 1.07 2.85
N LYS A 192 6.07 1.43 3.34
CA LYS A 192 5.79 2.77 3.89
C LYS A 192 6.67 3.09 5.09
N VAL A 193 7.00 2.10 5.95
CA VAL A 193 7.93 2.30 7.08
C VAL A 193 9.30 2.76 6.56
N MET A 194 9.85 2.04 5.57
CA MET A 194 11.15 2.42 4.99
C MET A 194 11.11 3.80 4.33
N LEU A 195 10.09 4.07 3.52
CA LEU A 195 9.92 5.38 2.87
C LEU A 195 9.80 6.52 3.89
N LYS A 196 9.14 6.28 5.03
CA LYS A 196 9.02 7.26 6.10
C LYS A 196 10.36 7.58 6.75
N ILE A 197 11.21 6.57 6.95
CA ILE A 197 12.56 6.75 7.46
C ILE A 197 13.41 7.57 6.48
N LEU A 198 13.32 7.25 5.18
CA LEU A 198 14.02 8.00 4.14
C LEU A 198 13.55 9.45 4.06
N GLN A 199 12.23 9.68 4.11
CA GLN A 199 11.65 11.02 4.14
C GLN A 199 12.16 11.85 5.33
N ASP A 200 12.22 11.24 6.52
CA ASP A 200 12.75 11.92 7.73
C ASP A 200 14.21 12.32 7.55
N ARG A 201 15.03 11.47 6.93
CA ARG A 201 16.42 11.78 6.62
C ARG A 201 16.56 12.94 5.62
N LEU A 202 15.80 12.92 4.54
CA LEU A 202 15.81 13.99 3.55
C LEU A 202 15.38 15.33 4.14
N ASN A 203 14.36 15.36 4.99
CA ASN A 203 13.90 16.57 5.67
C ASN A 203 14.95 17.17 6.63
N ILE A 204 15.86 16.36 7.14
CA ILE A 204 16.97 16.83 7.99
C ILE A 204 18.07 17.47 7.13
N CYS A 205 18.28 16.97 5.91
CA CYS A 205 19.30 17.47 4.98
C CYS A 205 18.89 18.77 4.26
N GLU A 206 17.60 19.08 4.14
CA GLU A 206 17.15 20.36 3.60
C GLU A 206 17.21 21.43 4.70
N PRO A 207 18.08 22.47 4.58
CA PRO A 207 17.99 23.62 5.45
C PRO A 207 16.60 24.24 5.24
N ARG A 208 15.82 24.40 6.32
CA ARG A 208 14.55 25.12 6.29
C ARG A 208 14.79 26.52 5.73
N THR A 209 14.66 26.68 4.42
CA THR A 209 14.50 28.02 3.84
C THR A 209 13.20 28.56 4.42
N SER A 210 13.36 29.41 5.41
CA SER A 210 12.29 30.18 6.02
C SER A 210 11.47 30.82 4.91
N ARG A 211 10.23 30.34 4.72
CA ARG A 211 9.21 31.16 4.04
C ARG A 211 9.01 32.40 4.90
N CYS A 212 9.78 33.43 4.59
CA CYS A 212 9.42 34.79 5.00
C CYS A 212 8.13 35.14 4.26
N SER A 213 7.08 35.26 5.04
CA SER A 213 5.81 35.87 4.67
C SER A 213 6.07 37.29 4.16
N ASN A 214 5.57 37.59 2.99
CA ASN A 214 5.10 38.92 2.64
C ASN A 214 3.61 38.83 2.32
#